data_31447e26dcb4f7b4232ff5abef402d77
#
_entry.id   31447e26dcb4f7b4232ff5abef402d77
#
_cell.length_a   1.000
_cell.length_b   1.000
_cell.length_c   1.000
_cell.angle_alpha   90.00
_cell.angle_beta   90.00
_cell.angle_gamma   90.00
#
_symmetry.space_group_name_H-M   'P 1'
#
loop_
_entity.id
_entity.type
_entity.pdbx_description
1 polymer ?
#
loop_
_entity_poly.entity_id
_entity_poly.type
_entity_poly.pdbx_seq_one_letter_code
_entity_poly.pdbx_strand_id
1 'polypeptide(L)'
;MFFSSGGLKCKVGSHKIPGVTSKFGFGVQSETRQRLTESCQEKALVIANTLFQQHKRLYTRTSADSQKWNQIDYVLCSWRWKSSIQAAKTRPGAYCNSDYELLIAKFRLKLKKVGKTTRPFRYELKQIPYDYAVEVTNRFNGLDFVERIPEELWTKVHNIVQEAVNKIIPQIKKRKNAKWLSKEK
;
A
#
# COMPACT_ATOMS: atom_id res chain seq x y z
N MET A 1 -3.88 5.41 1.13
CA MET A 1 -4.05 4.29 2.05
C MET A 1 -5.53 4.16 2.33
N PHE A 2 -6.08 2.98 2.24
CA PHE A 2 -7.51 2.73 2.39
C PHE A 2 -7.73 2.07 3.75
N PHE A 3 -8.73 2.54 4.47
CA PHE A 3 -9.12 1.95 5.73
C PHE A 3 -10.53 1.41 5.60
N SER A 4 -10.74 0.17 5.99
CA SER A 4 -12.06 -0.38 6.21
C SER A 4 -12.36 -0.19 7.69
N SER A 5 -13.42 0.52 8.03
CA SER A 5 -13.91 0.59 9.40
C SER A 5 -15.05 -0.40 9.55
N GLY A 6 -14.74 -1.62 9.93
CA GLY A 6 -15.74 -2.58 10.40
C GLY A 6 -16.08 -2.30 11.86
N GLY A 7 -17.36 -2.34 12.21
CA GLY A 7 -17.83 -2.32 13.60
C GLY A 7 -18.10 -0.97 14.24
N LEU A 8 -18.01 0.15 13.51
CA LEU A 8 -18.56 1.41 13.99
C LEU A 8 -20.09 1.36 13.90
N LYS A 9 -20.78 1.21 15.02
CA LYS A 9 -22.27 1.28 15.11
C LYS A 9 -22.79 2.71 14.81
N CYS A 10 -22.24 3.35 13.78
CA CYS A 10 -22.49 4.72 13.38
C CYS A 10 -23.27 4.75 12.07
N LYS A 11 -24.35 5.52 12.02
CA LYS A 11 -25.13 5.76 10.81
C LYS A 11 -24.84 7.16 10.30
N VAL A 12 -24.20 7.27 9.15
CA VAL A 12 -23.79 8.55 8.56
C VAL A 12 -24.96 9.31 7.96
N GLY A 13 -25.95 8.60 7.41
CA GLY A 13 -27.12 9.21 6.77
C GLY A 13 -26.80 9.89 5.44
N SER A 14 -27.82 10.54 4.85
CA SER A 14 -27.75 11.18 3.53
C SER A 14 -27.28 12.64 3.56
N HIS A 15 -26.96 13.21 4.71
CA HIS A 15 -26.55 14.60 4.80
C HIS A 15 -25.13 14.81 4.27
N LYS A 16 -24.98 15.78 3.38
CA LYS A 16 -23.70 16.12 2.78
C LYS A 16 -22.84 16.93 3.74
N ILE A 17 -21.62 16.46 4.00
CA ILE A 17 -20.57 17.20 4.70
C ILE A 17 -19.44 17.44 3.69
N PRO A 18 -19.13 18.71 3.37
CA PRO A 18 -18.07 19.02 2.42
C PRO A 18 -16.76 18.31 2.79
N GLY A 19 -16.14 17.66 1.81
CA GLY A 19 -14.88 16.95 2.02
C GLY A 19 -14.98 15.55 2.63
N VAL A 20 -16.06 15.18 3.30
CA VAL A 20 -16.19 13.90 4.00
C VAL A 20 -17.25 13.00 3.39
N THR A 21 -18.50 13.51 3.27
CA THR A 21 -19.64 12.74 2.78
C THR A 21 -20.30 13.38 1.56
N SER A 22 -21.06 12.58 0.81
CA SER A 22 -21.93 13.05 -0.25
C SER A 22 -23.40 12.70 0.09
N LYS A 23 -24.32 13.01 -0.82
CA LYS A 23 -25.77 12.85 -0.63
C LYS A 23 -26.29 11.41 -0.73
N PHE A 24 -25.46 10.46 -1.06
CA PHE A 24 -25.86 9.07 -1.31
C PHE A 24 -25.66 8.13 -0.12
N GLY A 25 -25.58 8.65 1.10
CA GLY A 25 -25.61 7.84 2.32
C GLY A 25 -27.01 7.29 2.62
N PHE A 26 -27.11 6.29 3.48
CA PHE A 26 -28.35 5.60 3.81
C PHE A 26 -28.79 5.82 5.26
N GLY A 27 -30.10 6.02 5.44
CA GLY A 27 -30.78 6.03 6.76
C GLY A 27 -30.68 7.34 7.51
N VAL A 28 -31.23 7.30 8.73
CA VAL A 28 -31.23 8.43 9.67
C VAL A 28 -29.89 8.49 10.38
N GLN A 29 -29.44 9.69 10.69
CA GLN A 29 -28.16 9.94 11.37
C GLN A 29 -28.21 9.46 12.82
N SER A 30 -27.11 8.93 13.32
CA SER A 30 -26.91 8.64 14.73
C SER A 30 -26.04 9.70 15.40
N GLU A 31 -26.14 9.85 16.72
CA GLU A 31 -25.31 10.76 17.50
C GLU A 31 -23.81 10.46 17.36
N THR A 32 -23.45 9.18 17.23
CA THR A 32 -22.07 8.74 17.03
C THR A 32 -21.46 9.16 15.68
N ARG A 33 -22.29 9.63 14.73
CA ARG A 33 -21.84 10.16 13.44
C ARG A 33 -20.86 11.32 13.60
N GLN A 34 -21.13 12.23 14.52
CA GLN A 34 -20.34 13.44 14.69
C GLN A 34 -18.85 13.09 14.91
N ARG A 35 -18.56 12.17 15.81
CA ARG A 35 -17.17 11.72 16.08
C ARG A 35 -16.50 11.13 14.84
N LEU A 36 -17.23 10.33 14.05
CA LEU A 36 -16.67 9.76 12.83
C LEU A 36 -16.38 10.85 11.79
N THR A 37 -17.29 11.80 11.60
CA THR A 37 -17.12 12.87 10.61
C THR A 37 -16.03 13.86 11.01
N GLU A 38 -15.93 14.21 12.29
CA GLU A 38 -14.84 15.03 12.84
C GLU A 38 -13.48 14.34 12.60
N SER A 39 -13.37 13.06 12.96
CA SER A 39 -12.13 12.30 12.72
C SER A 39 -11.80 12.19 11.21
N CYS A 40 -12.82 12.09 10.35
CA CYS A 40 -12.60 12.10 8.90
C CYS A 40 -12.14 13.48 8.40
N GLN A 41 -12.63 14.57 8.96
CA GLN A 41 -12.20 15.93 8.64
C GLN A 41 -10.73 16.16 9.05
N GLU A 42 -10.38 15.84 10.29
CA GLU A 42 -9.01 15.97 10.82
C GLU A 42 -7.98 15.18 10.00
N LYS A 43 -8.35 13.98 9.57
CA LYS A 43 -7.45 13.08 8.83
C LYS A 43 -7.58 13.20 7.30
N ALA A 44 -8.33 14.17 6.81
CA ALA A 44 -8.64 14.36 5.38
C ALA A 44 -9.13 13.06 4.71
N LEU A 45 -10.09 12.37 5.34
CA LEU A 45 -10.70 11.14 4.86
C LEU A 45 -12.08 11.38 4.26
N VAL A 46 -12.42 10.60 3.25
CA VAL A 46 -13.74 10.59 2.58
C VAL A 46 -14.42 9.26 2.82
N ILE A 47 -15.70 9.28 3.08
CA ILE A 47 -16.54 8.08 3.21
C ILE A 47 -17.03 7.66 1.82
N ALA A 48 -16.37 6.65 1.26
CA ALA A 48 -16.55 6.25 -0.14
C ALA A 48 -17.96 5.76 -0.48
N ASN A 49 -18.63 5.10 0.46
CA ASN A 49 -20.01 4.62 0.27
C ASN A 49 -20.99 5.72 -0.11
N THR A 50 -20.76 6.93 0.39
CA THR A 50 -21.64 8.09 0.18
C THR A 50 -21.40 8.80 -1.15
N LEU A 51 -20.34 8.44 -1.89
CA LEU A 51 -19.96 9.12 -3.14
C LEU A 51 -20.78 8.66 -4.35
N PHE A 52 -21.34 7.45 -4.30
CA PHE A 52 -21.96 6.81 -5.44
C PHE A 52 -23.44 6.58 -5.20
N GLN A 53 -24.25 6.94 -6.19
CA GLN A 53 -25.67 6.59 -6.20
C GLN A 53 -25.79 5.08 -6.42
N GLN A 54 -26.53 4.42 -5.54
CA GLN A 54 -26.87 3.02 -5.66
C GLN A 54 -28.38 2.89 -5.81
N HIS A 55 -28.81 2.15 -6.82
CA HIS A 55 -30.25 1.97 -7.09
C HIS A 55 -30.90 0.93 -6.18
N LYS A 56 -30.11 0.03 -5.58
CA LYS A 56 -30.61 -1.07 -4.75
C LYS A 56 -29.68 -1.29 -3.57
N ARG A 57 -30.31 -1.50 -2.38
CA ARG A 57 -29.68 -2.03 -1.16
C ARG A 57 -28.37 -1.36 -0.74
N LEU A 58 -28.50 -0.23 -0.04
CA LEU A 58 -27.38 0.54 0.53
C LEU A 58 -26.94 0.03 1.91
N TYR A 59 -27.69 -0.89 2.51
CA TYR A 59 -27.43 -1.37 3.85
C TYR A 59 -26.29 -2.40 3.86
N THR A 60 -25.55 -2.40 4.96
CA THR A 60 -24.47 -3.36 5.20
C THR A 60 -24.81 -4.35 6.30
N ARG A 61 -25.92 -4.12 7.02
CA ARG A 61 -26.42 -5.01 8.04
C ARG A 61 -27.93 -5.07 8.07
N THR A 62 -28.48 -6.28 8.21
CA THR A 62 -29.90 -6.54 8.46
C THR A 62 -30.09 -6.87 9.93
N SER A 63 -31.06 -6.25 10.61
CA SER A 63 -31.39 -6.63 11.99
C SER A 63 -32.00 -8.03 12.03
N ALA A 64 -31.86 -8.75 13.16
CA ALA A 64 -32.47 -10.06 13.36
C ALA A 64 -33.98 -10.09 13.12
N ASP A 65 -34.71 -9.00 13.38
CA ASP A 65 -36.11 -8.84 13.10
C ASP A 65 -36.43 -8.62 11.61
N SER A 66 -35.45 -8.69 10.71
CA SER A 66 -35.54 -8.51 9.25
C SER A 66 -36.21 -7.20 8.78
N GLN A 67 -36.57 -6.32 9.68
CA GLN A 67 -37.32 -5.09 9.38
C GLN A 67 -36.45 -3.82 9.38
N LYS A 68 -35.24 -3.88 9.95
CA LYS A 68 -34.35 -2.72 10.05
C LYS A 68 -33.05 -2.95 9.30
N TRP A 69 -32.84 -2.14 8.29
CA TRP A 69 -31.61 -2.12 7.49
C TRP A 69 -30.71 -0.97 7.92
N ASN A 70 -29.46 -1.25 8.10
CA ASN A 70 -28.48 -0.28 8.57
C ASN A 70 -27.23 -0.27 7.68
N GLN A 71 -26.73 0.92 7.43
CA GLN A 71 -25.39 1.10 6.83
C GLN A 71 -24.44 1.50 7.95
N ILE A 72 -23.60 0.56 8.38
CA ILE A 72 -22.67 0.72 9.50
C ILE A 72 -21.23 0.41 9.12
N ASP A 73 -21.02 -0.20 7.95
CA ASP A 73 -19.68 -0.46 7.43
C ASP A 73 -19.35 0.55 6.35
N TYR A 74 -18.18 1.14 6.47
CA TYR A 74 -17.74 2.21 5.59
C TYR A 74 -16.34 1.94 5.04
N VAL A 75 -16.13 2.33 3.80
CA VAL A 75 -14.81 2.40 3.19
C VAL A 75 -14.30 3.82 3.30
N LEU A 76 -13.28 4.02 4.11
CA LEU A 76 -12.62 5.31 4.28
C LEU A 76 -11.45 5.41 3.32
N CYS A 77 -11.34 6.54 2.65
CA CYS A 77 -10.26 6.82 1.69
C CYS A 77 -9.71 8.21 1.93
N SER A 78 -8.39 8.37 1.87
CA SER A 78 -7.80 9.70 1.90
C SER A 78 -8.32 10.55 0.72
N TRP A 79 -8.62 11.82 0.97
CA TRP A 79 -9.10 12.79 -0.02
C TRP A 79 -8.27 12.79 -1.30
N ARG A 80 -6.95 12.67 -1.17
CA ARG A 80 -6.01 12.58 -2.30
C ARG A 80 -6.35 11.45 -3.28
N TRP A 81 -6.90 10.35 -2.80
CA TRP A 81 -7.21 9.16 -3.60
C TRP A 81 -8.70 9.02 -3.95
N LYS A 82 -9.51 10.02 -3.64
CA LYS A 82 -10.95 10.02 -3.93
C LYS A 82 -11.26 9.70 -5.40
N SER A 83 -10.50 10.30 -6.34
CA SER A 83 -10.67 10.09 -7.78
C SER A 83 -10.30 8.68 -8.26
N SER A 84 -9.57 7.92 -7.44
CA SER A 84 -9.22 6.53 -7.73
C SER A 84 -10.34 5.54 -7.41
N ILE A 85 -11.34 5.95 -6.62
CA ILE A 85 -12.50 5.13 -6.31
C ILE A 85 -13.47 5.19 -7.48
N GLN A 86 -13.79 4.03 -8.04
CA GLN A 86 -14.73 3.91 -9.15
C GLN A 86 -16.13 3.50 -8.70
N ALA A 87 -16.21 2.73 -7.62
CA ALA A 87 -17.47 2.30 -7.03
C ALA A 87 -17.26 1.85 -5.59
N ALA A 88 -18.29 2.03 -4.74
CA ALA A 88 -18.40 1.40 -3.43
C ALA A 88 -19.84 0.97 -3.27
N LYS A 89 -20.11 -0.33 -3.18
CA LYS A 89 -21.47 -0.87 -3.17
C LYS A 89 -21.55 -2.16 -2.37
N THR A 90 -22.74 -2.41 -1.80
CA THR A 90 -23.06 -3.66 -1.15
C THR A 90 -23.45 -4.73 -2.16
N ARG A 91 -23.11 -5.97 -1.87
CA ARG A 91 -23.49 -7.16 -2.65
C ARG A 91 -24.33 -8.07 -1.77
N PRO A 92 -25.67 -7.92 -1.81
CA PRO A 92 -26.55 -8.82 -1.11
C PRO A 92 -26.52 -10.22 -1.73
N GLY A 93 -26.66 -11.24 -0.89
CA GLY A 93 -26.64 -12.64 -1.32
C GLY A 93 -25.29 -13.31 -1.34
N ALA A 94 -24.21 -12.63 -0.96
CA ALA A 94 -22.96 -13.28 -0.55
C ALA A 94 -23.17 -13.86 0.86
N TYR A 95 -23.89 -14.97 0.96
CA TYR A 95 -24.31 -15.55 2.22
C TYR A 95 -23.10 -16.11 2.98
N CYS A 96 -22.69 -15.39 4.02
CA CYS A 96 -21.60 -15.81 4.91
C CYS A 96 -22.14 -16.28 6.27
N ASN A 97 -23.40 -16.71 6.34
CA ASN A 97 -24.07 -17.08 7.59
C ASN A 97 -24.04 -15.96 8.67
N SER A 98 -24.14 -14.73 8.23
CA SER A 98 -24.03 -13.52 9.03
C SER A 98 -25.13 -12.52 8.64
N ASP A 99 -25.50 -11.64 9.57
CA ASP A 99 -26.40 -10.51 9.36
C ASP A 99 -25.76 -9.34 8.59
N TYR A 100 -24.50 -9.50 8.16
CA TYR A 100 -23.74 -8.52 7.39
C TYR A 100 -23.78 -8.80 5.89
N GLU A 101 -23.87 -7.73 5.11
CA GLU A 101 -23.78 -7.78 3.66
C GLU A 101 -22.35 -7.42 3.20
N LEU A 102 -21.88 -8.07 2.16
CA LEU A 102 -20.55 -7.83 1.61
C LEU A 102 -20.44 -6.42 1.01
N LEU A 103 -19.55 -5.60 1.54
CA LEU A 103 -19.23 -4.28 1.00
C LEU A 103 -18.00 -4.38 0.07
N ILE A 104 -18.18 -3.99 -1.19
CA ILE A 104 -17.13 -4.04 -2.22
C ILE A 104 -16.80 -2.63 -2.69
N ALA A 105 -15.53 -2.29 -2.69
CA ALA A 105 -15.03 -1.07 -3.31
C ALA A 105 -14.11 -1.39 -4.50
N LYS A 106 -14.34 -0.72 -5.63
CA LYS A 106 -13.52 -0.83 -6.83
C LYS A 106 -12.60 0.38 -6.95
N PHE A 107 -11.30 0.12 -7.04
CA PHE A 107 -10.28 1.15 -7.16
C PHE A 107 -9.55 1.03 -8.51
N ARG A 108 -9.18 2.18 -9.06
CA ARG A 108 -8.28 2.28 -10.21
C ARG A 108 -7.06 3.13 -9.83
N LEU A 109 -5.98 2.46 -9.52
CA LEU A 109 -4.72 3.13 -9.20
C LEU A 109 -3.91 3.31 -10.49
N LYS A 110 -3.55 4.56 -10.79
CA LYS A 110 -2.55 4.88 -11.80
C LYS A 110 -1.20 4.96 -11.10
N LEU A 111 -0.48 3.86 -11.08
CA LEU A 111 0.88 3.85 -10.56
C LEU A 111 1.81 4.50 -11.59
N LYS A 112 2.63 5.47 -11.15
CA LYS A 112 3.70 5.99 -11.97
C LYS A 112 4.66 4.83 -12.29
N LYS A 113 4.97 4.62 -13.57
CA LYS A 113 6.04 3.69 -13.92
C LYS A 113 7.31 4.21 -13.25
N VAL A 114 7.77 3.51 -12.23
CA VAL A 114 9.12 3.71 -11.72
C VAL A 114 10.03 3.31 -12.86
N GLY A 115 10.89 4.22 -13.31
CA GLY A 115 11.89 3.92 -14.33
C GLY A 115 12.58 2.61 -13.96
N LYS A 116 12.96 1.79 -14.94
CA LYS A 116 13.67 0.56 -14.68
C LYS A 116 14.89 0.89 -13.82
N THR A 117 14.81 0.66 -12.52
CA THR A 117 15.99 0.68 -11.67
C THR A 117 16.95 -0.33 -12.26
N THR A 118 18.12 0.12 -12.67
CA THR A 118 19.20 -0.77 -13.06
C THR A 118 19.42 -1.70 -11.87
N ARG A 119 19.07 -2.99 -12.06
CA ARG A 119 19.35 -3.96 -11.01
C ARG A 119 20.82 -3.93 -10.72
N PRO A 120 21.23 -3.90 -9.45
CA PRO A 120 22.64 -3.93 -9.10
C PRO A 120 23.31 -5.13 -9.78
N PHE A 121 24.55 -4.96 -10.14
CA PHE A 121 25.34 -6.05 -10.72
C PHE A 121 25.39 -7.21 -9.73
N ARG A 122 25.28 -8.44 -10.24
CA ARG A 122 25.53 -9.65 -9.46
C ARG A 122 26.94 -10.12 -9.73
N TYR A 123 27.66 -10.43 -8.66
CA TYR A 123 29.01 -10.94 -8.71
C TYR A 123 29.03 -12.46 -8.55
N GLU A 124 29.99 -13.13 -9.14
CA GLU A 124 30.21 -14.58 -8.99
C GLU A 124 30.92 -14.84 -7.67
N LEU A 125 30.17 -15.20 -6.63
CA LEU A 125 30.72 -15.41 -5.27
C LEU A 125 31.14 -16.87 -5.00
N LYS A 126 30.92 -17.79 -5.96
CA LYS A 126 31.25 -19.22 -5.74
C LYS A 126 32.73 -19.50 -5.62
N GLN A 127 33.54 -18.70 -6.23
CA GLN A 127 35.00 -18.78 -6.13
C GLN A 127 35.52 -17.35 -5.98
N ILE A 128 35.79 -16.94 -4.75
CA ILE A 128 36.45 -15.66 -4.48
C ILE A 128 37.94 -15.83 -4.76
N PRO A 129 38.48 -15.08 -5.73
CA PRO A 129 39.92 -15.19 -6.05
C PRO A 129 40.79 -14.84 -4.84
N TYR A 130 41.90 -15.51 -4.68
CA TYR A 130 42.85 -15.21 -3.60
C TYR A 130 43.34 -13.75 -3.66
N ASP A 131 43.52 -13.23 -4.87
CA ASP A 131 43.92 -11.84 -5.11
C ASP A 131 42.96 -10.81 -4.49
N TYR A 132 41.66 -11.13 -4.39
CA TYR A 132 40.70 -10.29 -3.70
C TYR A 132 40.99 -10.17 -2.20
N ALA A 133 41.31 -11.29 -1.56
CA ALA A 133 41.67 -11.28 -0.13
C ALA A 133 42.93 -10.46 0.12
N VAL A 134 43.94 -10.60 -0.75
CA VAL A 134 45.21 -9.84 -0.67
C VAL A 134 44.94 -8.34 -0.87
N GLU A 135 44.20 -7.96 -1.89
CA GLU A 135 43.87 -6.53 -2.17
C GLU A 135 43.12 -5.88 -1.03
N VAL A 136 42.09 -6.56 -0.48
CA VAL A 136 41.33 -6.07 0.66
C VAL A 136 42.22 -5.93 1.89
N THR A 137 43.01 -6.95 2.22
CA THR A 137 43.93 -6.92 3.38
C THR A 137 44.93 -5.77 3.27
N ASN A 138 45.55 -5.58 2.11
CA ASN A 138 46.51 -4.50 1.91
C ASN A 138 45.87 -3.10 2.12
N ARG A 139 44.65 -2.91 1.66
CA ARG A 139 43.93 -1.64 1.84
C ARG A 139 43.47 -1.44 3.27
N PHE A 140 43.11 -2.51 3.98
CA PHE A 140 42.71 -2.43 5.39
C PHE A 140 43.94 -2.13 6.29
N ASN A 141 45.10 -2.65 5.98
CA ASN A 141 46.33 -2.36 6.73
C ASN A 141 46.73 -0.87 6.68
N GLY A 142 46.26 -0.13 5.69
CA GLY A 142 46.45 1.33 5.58
C GLY A 142 45.37 2.19 6.27
N LEU A 143 44.41 1.58 6.98
CA LEU A 143 43.36 2.31 7.67
C LEU A 143 43.73 2.57 9.13
N ASP A 144 43.85 3.84 9.50
CA ASP A 144 43.87 4.24 10.91
C ASP A 144 42.49 4.15 11.52
N PHE A 145 42.34 3.27 12.50
CA PHE A 145 41.06 3.03 13.21
C PHE A 145 40.93 3.93 14.45
N VAL A 146 41.95 4.69 14.80
CA VAL A 146 41.96 5.52 16.02
C VAL A 146 41.28 6.85 15.74
N GLU A 147 40.36 7.24 16.63
CA GLU A 147 39.67 8.56 16.69
C GLU A 147 38.73 8.92 15.53
N ARG A 148 38.04 7.97 14.92
CA ARG A 148 37.08 8.26 13.85
C ARG A 148 35.64 8.01 14.24
N ILE A 149 34.72 8.83 13.69
CA ILE A 149 33.29 8.65 13.81
C ILE A 149 32.90 7.34 13.11
N PRO A 150 32.08 6.47 13.72
CA PRO A 150 31.71 5.15 13.16
C PRO A 150 31.16 5.20 11.72
N GLU A 151 30.39 6.23 11.35
CA GLU A 151 29.82 6.41 10.03
C GLU A 151 30.87 6.69 8.97
N GLU A 152 31.91 7.46 9.29
CA GLU A 152 33.02 7.72 8.36
C GLU A 152 33.86 6.47 8.14
N LEU A 153 34.11 5.72 9.20
CA LEU A 153 34.82 4.46 9.13
C LEU A 153 34.05 3.45 8.29
N TRP A 154 32.74 3.32 8.52
CA TRP A 154 31.87 2.46 7.73
C TRP A 154 31.90 2.82 6.25
N THR A 155 31.82 4.10 5.92
CA THR A 155 31.86 4.57 4.53
C THR A 155 33.19 4.20 3.86
N LYS A 156 34.32 4.34 4.55
CA LYS A 156 35.63 3.96 4.02
C LYS A 156 35.77 2.46 3.81
N VAL A 157 35.37 1.66 4.79
CA VAL A 157 35.32 0.20 4.69
C VAL A 157 34.47 -0.24 3.51
N HIS A 158 33.25 0.32 3.40
CA HIS A 158 32.34 0.02 2.31
C HIS A 158 32.97 0.33 0.94
N ASN A 159 33.59 1.48 0.79
CA ASN A 159 34.24 1.88 -0.47
C ASN A 159 35.40 0.96 -0.84
N ILE A 160 36.28 0.58 0.12
CA ILE A 160 37.39 -0.33 -0.11
C ILE A 160 36.88 -1.68 -0.62
N VAL A 161 35.88 -2.25 0.05
CA VAL A 161 35.26 -3.52 -0.35
C VAL A 161 34.64 -3.40 -1.74
N GLN A 162 33.90 -2.34 -2.00
CA GLN A 162 33.22 -2.13 -3.27
C GLN A 162 34.20 -1.98 -4.45
N GLU A 163 35.31 -1.24 -4.25
CA GLU A 163 36.34 -1.08 -5.25
C GLU A 163 37.09 -2.39 -5.53
N ALA A 164 37.44 -3.14 -4.48
CA ALA A 164 38.09 -4.44 -4.64
C ALA A 164 37.19 -5.46 -5.37
N VAL A 165 35.88 -5.47 -5.04
CA VAL A 165 34.87 -6.29 -5.73
C VAL A 165 34.79 -5.92 -7.21
N ASN A 166 34.69 -4.63 -7.53
CA ASN A 166 34.60 -4.17 -8.92
C ASN A 166 35.82 -4.47 -9.75
N LYS A 167 37.01 -4.49 -9.12
CA LYS A 167 38.29 -4.73 -9.78
C LYS A 167 38.58 -6.21 -10.05
N ILE A 168 38.23 -7.07 -9.11
CA ILE A 168 38.74 -8.47 -9.10
C ILE A 168 37.63 -9.48 -9.37
N ILE A 169 36.42 -9.25 -8.87
CA ILE A 169 35.31 -10.22 -9.00
C ILE A 169 34.56 -10.04 -10.33
N PRO A 170 34.48 -11.07 -11.18
CA PRO A 170 33.77 -10.97 -12.43
C PRO A 170 32.25 -10.78 -12.22
N GLN A 171 31.68 -9.88 -13.00
CA GLN A 171 30.25 -9.65 -13.00
C GLN A 171 29.51 -10.76 -13.78
N ILE A 172 28.43 -11.29 -13.19
CA ILE A 172 27.59 -12.26 -13.88
C ILE A 172 26.87 -11.56 -15.03
N LYS A 173 27.16 -11.96 -16.27
CA LYS A 173 26.44 -11.46 -17.46
C LYS A 173 24.95 -11.82 -17.35
N LYS A 174 24.07 -10.84 -17.54
CA LYS A 174 22.63 -11.08 -17.61
C LYS A 174 22.36 -12.11 -18.70
N ARG A 175 21.75 -13.23 -18.33
CA ARG A 175 21.19 -14.16 -19.34
C ARG A 175 20.13 -13.40 -20.13
N LYS A 176 20.22 -13.39 -21.46
CA LYS A 176 19.11 -12.90 -22.32
C LYS A 176 17.91 -13.77 -22.03
N ASN A 177 16.75 -13.15 -21.79
CA ASN A 177 15.50 -13.90 -21.63
C ASN A 177 15.35 -14.85 -22.81
N ALA A 178 15.04 -16.09 -22.53
CA ALA A 178 14.80 -17.09 -23.58
C ALA A 178 13.66 -16.62 -24.48
N LYS A 179 13.84 -16.71 -25.78
CA LYS A 179 12.90 -16.21 -26.81
C LYS A 179 11.48 -16.82 -26.75
N TRP A 180 11.31 -17.94 -26.02
CA TRP A 180 10.02 -18.60 -25.88
C TRP A 180 9.03 -17.87 -24.96
N LEU A 181 9.52 -16.97 -24.10
CA LEU A 181 8.67 -16.15 -23.22
C LEU A 181 8.08 -14.90 -23.90
N SER A 182 8.42 -14.63 -25.15
CA SER A 182 7.98 -13.41 -25.87
C SER A 182 6.95 -13.67 -26.97
N LYS A 183 6.41 -14.87 -27.08
CA LYS A 183 5.41 -15.21 -28.10
C LYS A 183 4.13 -15.78 -27.46
N GLU A 184 3.41 -14.94 -26.76
CA GLU A 184 1.96 -15.03 -26.71
C GLU A 184 1.42 -13.60 -26.85
N LYS A 185 0.89 -13.36 -28.03
CA LYS A 185 -0.01 -12.25 -28.35
C LYS A 185 -1.43 -12.71 -28.10
#